data_4a61b830122d4d4d1fbe6ee1f0504157
#
_entry.id   4a61b830122d4d4d1fbe6ee1f0504157
#
_cell.length_a   1.000
_cell.length_b   1.000
_cell.length_c   1.000
_cell.angle_alpha   90.00
_cell.angle_beta   90.00
_cell.angle_gamma   90.00
#
_symmetry.space_group_name_H-M   'P 1'
#
loop_
_entity.id
_entity.type
_entity.pdbx_description
1 polymer ?
#
loop_
_entity_poly.entity_id
_entity_poly.type
_entity_poly.pdbx_seq_one_letter_code
_entity_poly.pdbx_strand_id
1 'polypeptide(L)'
;MEEKIDYLPLGSIVVVNGGVKKYVIVARGIQVKVNGENNFFDYGACLYPEGMMGDQLMYFQHCNISKVVFQGFSDEDDKMMVENIQKTYENMRISHADVKQLKQGMKN
;
A
#
# COMPACT_ATOMS: atom_id res chain seq x y z
N MET A 1 19.37 0.06 -5.99
CA MET A 1 18.94 0.11 -4.59
C MET A 1 17.51 0.59 -4.48
N GLU A 2 16.76 -0.05 -3.64
CA GLU A 2 15.35 0.29 -3.48
C GLU A 2 15.18 1.42 -2.48
N GLU A 3 14.32 2.34 -2.82
CA GLU A 3 13.98 3.41 -1.90
C GLU A 3 12.88 2.93 -0.97
N LYS A 4 12.98 3.33 0.27
CA LYS A 4 11.91 3.06 1.22
C LYS A 4 10.74 3.98 0.94
N ILE A 5 9.54 3.40 1.01
CA ILE A 5 8.33 4.18 0.83
C ILE A 5 8.03 4.90 2.13
N ASP A 6 7.84 6.21 2.03
CA ASP A 6 7.43 7.03 3.18
C ASP A 6 5.91 7.07 3.18
N TYR A 7 5.32 6.07 3.84
CA TYR A 7 3.88 5.88 3.80
C TYR A 7 3.14 7.08 4.38
N LEU A 8 2.09 7.49 3.67
CA LEU A 8 1.23 8.57 4.16
C LEU A 8 0.46 8.11 5.40
N PRO A 9 0.19 9.02 6.32
CA PRO A 9 -0.58 8.66 7.52
C PRO A 9 -2.00 8.26 7.18
N LEU A 10 -2.60 7.48 8.06
CA LEU A 10 -4.02 7.17 7.95
C LEU A 10 -4.82 8.48 7.97
N GLY A 11 -5.89 8.52 7.19
CA GLY A 11 -6.71 9.73 7.09
C GLY A 11 -6.24 10.68 6.03
N SER A 12 -5.11 10.40 5.37
CA SER A 12 -4.68 11.23 4.24
C SER A 12 -5.67 11.08 3.09
N ILE A 13 -5.87 12.18 2.36
CA ILE A 13 -6.80 12.20 1.23
C ILE A 13 -6.00 12.38 -0.03
N VAL A 14 -6.19 11.48 -1.00
CA VAL A 14 -5.36 11.45 -2.19
C VAL A 14 -6.23 11.27 -3.43
N VAL A 15 -5.63 11.61 -4.58
CA VAL A 15 -6.18 11.30 -5.90
C VAL A 15 -5.24 10.29 -6.55
N VAL A 16 -5.83 9.27 -7.14
CA VAL A 16 -5.08 8.19 -7.77
C VAL A 16 -4.99 8.44 -9.28
N ASN A 17 -3.88 8.01 -9.87
CA ASN A 17 -3.62 8.21 -11.30
C ASN A 17 -4.81 7.77 -12.14
N GLY A 18 -5.13 8.58 -13.14
CA GLY A 18 -6.19 8.24 -14.08
C GLY A 18 -7.57 8.59 -13.61
N GLY A 19 -7.71 9.13 -12.40
CA GLY A 19 -9.01 9.49 -11.86
C GLY A 19 -9.04 10.90 -11.33
N VAL A 20 -10.23 11.32 -10.92
CA VAL A 20 -10.42 12.63 -10.29
C VAL A 20 -11.04 12.49 -8.91
N LYS A 21 -11.41 11.28 -8.54
CA LYS A 21 -12.04 11.05 -7.25
C LYS A 21 -11.02 11.07 -6.13
N LYS A 22 -11.50 11.46 -4.95
CA LYS A 22 -10.65 11.49 -3.76
C LYS A 22 -10.88 10.24 -2.93
N TYR A 23 -9.81 9.78 -2.31
CA TYR A 23 -9.86 8.59 -1.46
C TYR A 23 -9.21 8.90 -0.12
N VAL A 24 -9.81 8.36 0.95
CA VAL A 24 -9.25 8.47 2.30
C VAL A 24 -8.52 7.18 2.62
N ILE A 25 -7.25 7.31 2.97
CA ILE A 25 -6.43 6.14 3.31
C ILE A 25 -6.84 5.63 4.68
N VAL A 26 -7.25 4.35 4.73
CA VAL A 26 -7.69 3.71 5.98
C VAL A 26 -6.88 2.48 6.33
N ALA A 27 -5.99 2.05 5.44
CA ALA A 27 -5.14 0.89 5.71
C ALA A 27 -3.83 1.06 4.98
N ARG A 28 -2.77 0.46 5.51
CA ARG A 28 -1.44 0.54 4.92
C ARG A 28 -0.75 -0.81 5.03
N GLY A 29 0.09 -1.12 4.00
CA GLY A 29 0.91 -2.31 4.05
C GLY A 29 0.11 -3.58 4.21
N ILE A 30 -0.84 -3.81 3.31
CA ILE A 30 -1.78 -4.91 3.46
C ILE A 30 -1.58 -5.93 2.36
N GLN A 31 -1.89 -7.17 2.68
CA GLN A 31 -1.90 -8.25 1.71
C GLN A 31 -3.35 -8.60 1.38
N VAL A 32 -3.62 -8.70 0.10
CA VAL A 32 -4.96 -9.02 -0.38
C VAL A 32 -4.84 -10.22 -1.33
N LYS A 33 -5.70 -11.20 -1.11
CA LYS A 33 -5.71 -12.37 -1.96
C LYS A 33 -6.54 -12.08 -3.21
N VAL A 34 -5.91 -12.16 -4.36
CA VAL A 34 -6.57 -11.92 -5.63
C VAL A 34 -6.31 -13.15 -6.51
N ASN A 35 -7.40 -13.81 -6.93
CA ASN A 35 -7.31 -15.01 -7.77
C ASN A 35 -6.38 -16.07 -7.18
N GLY A 36 -6.46 -16.23 -5.85
CA GLY A 36 -5.67 -17.25 -5.17
C GLY A 36 -4.25 -16.85 -4.85
N GLU A 37 -3.82 -15.66 -5.25
CA GLU A 37 -2.46 -15.17 -5.00
C GLU A 37 -2.49 -14.01 -4.03
N ASN A 38 -1.50 -13.99 -3.14
CA ASN A 38 -1.35 -12.87 -2.22
C ASN A 38 -0.65 -11.72 -2.92
N ASN A 39 -1.26 -10.55 -2.86
CA ASN A 39 -0.69 -9.33 -3.41
C ASN A 39 -0.53 -8.31 -2.30
N PHE A 40 0.61 -7.64 -2.30
CA PHE A 40 0.91 -6.60 -1.32
C PHE A 40 0.52 -5.24 -1.88
N PHE A 41 -0.27 -4.49 -1.13
CA PHE A 41 -0.64 -3.13 -1.51
C PHE A 41 -0.17 -2.17 -0.44
N ASP A 42 0.33 -1.03 -0.88
CA ASP A 42 0.78 0.00 0.05
C ASP A 42 -0.39 0.59 0.82
N TYR A 43 -1.54 0.74 0.17
CA TYR A 43 -2.69 1.41 0.78
C TYR A 43 -3.99 0.72 0.48
N GLY A 44 -4.91 0.84 1.44
CA GLY A 44 -6.33 0.59 1.22
C GLY A 44 -7.08 1.86 1.58
N ALA A 45 -8.09 2.22 0.78
CA ALA A 45 -8.76 3.49 0.95
C ALA A 45 -10.23 3.38 0.59
N CYS A 46 -11.00 4.33 1.10
CA CYS A 46 -12.42 4.45 0.75
C CYS A 46 -12.66 5.79 0.08
N LEU A 47 -13.79 5.90 -0.60
CA LEU A 47 -14.15 7.12 -1.31
C LEU A 47 -14.38 8.27 -0.35
N TYR A 48 -14.00 9.45 -0.76
CA TYR A 48 -14.30 10.68 -0.06
C TYR A 48 -15.20 11.52 -0.98
N PRO A 49 -16.30 12.08 -0.49
CA PRO A 49 -16.74 12.15 0.92
C PRO A 49 -17.67 11.02 1.36
N GLU A 50 -17.90 10.03 0.52
CA GLU A 50 -18.88 8.98 0.83
C GLU A 50 -18.49 8.14 2.03
N GLY A 51 -17.19 7.93 2.24
CA GLY A 51 -16.72 7.06 3.30
C GLY A 51 -16.80 5.61 2.90
N MET A 52 -16.65 4.74 3.88
CA MET A 52 -16.66 3.30 3.63
C MET A 52 -18.09 2.83 3.45
N MET A 53 -18.37 2.30 2.28
CA MET A 53 -19.70 1.80 1.96
C MET A 53 -19.59 0.29 1.79
N GLY A 54 -20.14 -0.44 2.74
CA GLY A 54 -19.94 -1.88 2.79
C GLY A 54 -18.55 -2.19 3.29
N ASP A 55 -17.99 -3.29 2.81
CA ASP A 55 -16.66 -3.74 3.25
C ASP A 55 -15.63 -3.69 2.14
N GLN A 56 -15.91 -2.91 1.09
CA GLN A 56 -14.99 -2.83 -0.05
C GLN A 56 -14.06 -1.64 0.08
N LEU A 57 -12.77 -1.89 -0.17
CA LEU A 57 -11.75 -0.87 -0.19
C LEU A 57 -11.13 -0.83 -1.58
N MET A 58 -10.61 0.32 -1.93
CA MET A 58 -9.78 0.47 -3.11
C MET A 58 -8.33 0.26 -2.70
N TYR A 59 -7.63 -0.61 -3.41
CA TYR A 59 -6.23 -0.91 -3.11
C TYR A 59 -5.35 -0.31 -4.18
N PHE A 60 -4.25 0.32 -3.76
CA PHE A 60 -3.31 0.90 -4.71
C PHE A 60 -1.93 1.03 -4.07
N GLN A 61 -0.95 1.33 -4.92
CA GLN A 61 0.42 1.47 -4.49
C GLN A 61 0.75 2.96 -4.32
N HIS A 62 1.81 3.20 -3.57
CA HIS A 62 2.25 4.59 -3.36
C HIS A 62 2.50 5.31 -4.68
N CYS A 63 3.07 4.62 -5.64
CA CYS A 63 3.38 5.22 -6.94
C CYS A 63 2.13 5.53 -7.76
N ASN A 64 0.98 5.03 -7.37
CA ASN A 64 -0.28 5.32 -8.05
C ASN A 64 -0.90 6.64 -7.63
N ILE A 65 -0.40 7.25 -6.56
CA ILE A 65 -0.95 8.51 -6.07
C ILE A 65 -0.46 9.65 -6.95
N SER A 66 -1.40 10.39 -7.53
CA SER A 66 -1.06 11.54 -8.37
C SER A 66 -1.05 12.85 -7.59
N LYS A 67 -1.78 12.91 -6.48
CA LYS A 67 -1.88 14.14 -5.71
C LYS A 67 -2.27 13.82 -4.27
N VAL A 68 -1.60 14.48 -3.33
CA VAL A 68 -1.99 14.43 -1.91
C VAL A 68 -2.81 15.68 -1.62
N VAL A 69 -4.09 15.50 -1.37
CA VAL A 69 -4.99 16.62 -1.10
C VAL A 69 -4.87 17.07 0.34
N PHE A 70 -4.73 16.11 1.26
CA PHE A 70 -4.64 16.39 2.69
C PHE A 70 -3.80 15.31 3.33
N GLN A 71 -2.83 15.71 4.14
CA GLN A 71 -2.00 14.76 4.85
C GLN A 71 -2.56 14.54 6.24
N GLY A 72 -2.77 13.28 6.59
CA GLY A 72 -3.37 12.93 7.88
C GLY A 72 -2.43 13.16 9.04
N PHE A 73 -2.95 12.88 10.23
CA PHE A 73 -2.19 13.06 11.46
C PHE A 73 -1.06 12.03 11.57
N SER A 74 0.10 12.48 11.99
CA SER A 74 1.24 11.61 12.20
C SER A 74 1.95 12.00 13.49
N ASP A 75 2.33 10.99 14.28
CA ASP A 75 3.10 11.17 15.49
C ASP A 75 4.14 10.06 15.59
N GLU A 76 4.72 9.88 16.77
CA GLU A 76 5.74 8.85 16.95
C GLU A 76 5.19 7.45 16.72
N ASP A 77 3.95 7.21 17.13
CA ASP A 77 3.33 5.91 16.90
C ASP A 77 3.20 5.62 15.42
N ASP A 78 2.79 6.63 14.65
CA ASP A 78 2.68 6.47 13.21
C ASP A 78 4.03 6.20 12.57
N LYS A 79 5.05 6.90 13.01
CA LYS A 79 6.40 6.70 12.46
C LYS A 79 6.90 5.29 12.74
N MET A 80 6.63 4.79 13.93
CA MET A 80 7.02 3.41 14.26
C MET A 80 6.27 2.41 13.39
N MET A 81 4.99 2.67 13.13
CA MET A 81 4.20 1.81 12.27
C MET A 81 4.75 1.80 10.86
N VAL A 82 5.11 2.99 10.35
CA VAL A 82 5.70 3.09 9.01
C VAL A 82 6.99 2.27 8.93
N GLU A 83 7.83 2.36 9.96
CA GLU A 83 9.07 1.58 9.97
C GLU A 83 8.77 0.08 9.95
N ASN A 84 7.76 -0.34 10.70
CA ASN A 84 7.39 -1.75 10.72
C ASN A 84 6.90 -2.21 9.35
N ILE A 85 6.10 -1.38 8.69
CA ILE A 85 5.61 -1.72 7.36
C ILE A 85 6.77 -1.83 6.39
N GLN A 86 7.71 -0.89 6.46
CA GLN A 86 8.87 -0.91 5.57
C GLN A 86 9.69 -2.17 5.77
N LYS A 87 9.90 -2.57 7.02
CA LYS A 87 10.66 -3.79 7.31
C LYS A 87 9.92 -5.03 6.82
N THR A 88 8.62 -5.08 7.01
CA THR A 88 7.83 -6.20 6.55
C THR A 88 7.89 -6.31 5.03
N TYR A 89 7.76 -5.20 4.35
CA TYR A 89 7.82 -5.18 2.90
C TYR A 89 9.19 -5.66 2.40
N GLU A 90 10.26 -5.21 3.03
CA GLU A 90 11.60 -5.64 2.65
C GLU A 90 11.75 -7.14 2.80
N ASN A 91 11.29 -7.67 3.93
CA ASN A 91 11.39 -9.10 4.17
C ASN A 91 10.59 -9.88 3.14
N MET A 92 9.41 -9.40 2.80
CA MET A 92 8.57 -10.03 1.80
C MET A 92 9.22 -9.99 0.43
N ARG A 93 9.82 -8.86 0.09
CA ARG A 93 10.48 -8.72 -1.20
C ARG A 93 11.64 -9.69 -1.34
N ILE A 94 12.43 -9.81 -0.29
CA ILE A 94 13.55 -10.75 -0.31
C ILE A 94 13.02 -12.16 -0.50
N SER A 95 12.00 -12.55 0.24
CA SER A 95 11.41 -13.88 0.08
C SER A 95 10.89 -14.10 -1.32
N HIS A 96 10.19 -13.10 -1.85
CA HIS A 96 9.64 -13.20 -3.20
C HIS A 96 10.74 -13.31 -4.25
N ALA A 97 11.82 -12.56 -4.08
CA ALA A 97 12.93 -12.63 -5.01
C ALA A 97 13.55 -14.03 -5.01
N ASP A 98 13.75 -14.59 -3.83
CA ASP A 98 14.31 -15.93 -3.71
C ASP A 98 13.42 -16.94 -4.40
N VAL A 99 12.12 -16.87 -4.17
CA VAL A 99 11.19 -17.80 -4.78
C VAL A 99 11.20 -17.66 -6.30
N LYS A 100 11.25 -16.44 -6.79
CA LYS A 100 11.30 -16.21 -8.23
C LYS A 100 12.56 -16.79 -8.84
N GLN A 101 13.69 -16.61 -8.17
CA GLN A 101 14.94 -17.16 -8.66
C GLN A 101 14.88 -18.67 -8.72
N LEU A 102 14.34 -19.29 -7.68
CA LEU A 102 14.19 -20.74 -7.67
C LEU A 102 13.29 -21.20 -8.81
N LYS A 103 12.18 -20.52 -9.01
CA LYS A 103 11.25 -20.90 -10.08
C LYS A 103 11.89 -20.75 -11.44
N GLN A 104 12.64 -19.68 -11.64
CA GLN A 104 13.33 -19.48 -12.91
C GLN A 104 14.37 -20.56 -13.13
N GLY A 105 15.10 -20.93 -12.10
CA GLY A 105 16.05 -22.00 -12.20
C GLY A 105 15.42 -23.32 -12.56
N MET A 106 14.25 -23.58 -12.00
CA MET A 106 13.55 -24.81 -12.29
C MET A 106 12.98 -24.84 -13.70
N LYS A 107 12.59 -23.69 -14.21
CA LYS A 107 12.08 -23.63 -15.58
C LYS A 107 13.18 -23.79 -16.61
N ASN A 108 14.34 -23.32 -16.28
CA ASN A 108 15.46 -23.38 -17.20
C ASN A 108 16.18 -24.71 -17.09
#